data_e09ec39a60c672361a1e787e293b1cf0
#
_entry.id   e09ec39a60c672361a1e787e293b1cf0
#
_cell.length_a   1.000
_cell.length_b   1.000
_cell.length_c   1.000
_cell.angle_alpha   90.00
_cell.angle_beta   90.00
_cell.angle_gamma   90.00
#
_symmetry.space_group_name_H-M   'P 1'
#
loop_
_entity.id
_entity.type
_entity.pdbx_description
1 polymer ?
#
loop_
_entity_poly.entity_id
_entity_poly.type
_entity_poly.pdbx_seq_one_letter_code
_entity_poly.pdbx_strand_id
1 'polypeptide(L)'
;RVTPSVGLAVHPQAGEEHKVMIGADIMKDFGGVQTRILEELTLYYRMQKDLGDTDLTLYAGIFPRSRTTGDYSPAFFSDSLLFYDNNLEGVMLQIRRPKASFEVACDWMGQYGPDRREKFMVFSAGEGEILPFMSLGYAAYLYHFANSYTQKGVVDNILLNPYLEFNFADAIGLQCLNVRLGWLQGLQNDRVHGNGYVFPSGGEVDLDIMNWNVGVRNRLFCGTDMMPLYNDKDNTGIKYGPELYMGDPFYRVYDDGNDGMGIYDRLEVYYEPDFKGSSKYINIRIGAIFHFNSMKYCGTQQMVTIRFNLQSL
;
A
#
# COMPACT_ATOMS: atom_id res chain seq x y z
N ARG A 1 1.96 -6.36 -17.20
CA ARG A 1 1.07 -5.22 -17.15
C ARG A 1 1.71 -4.00 -17.82
N VAL A 2 0.92 -3.20 -18.56
CA VAL A 2 1.33 -1.95 -19.19
C VAL A 2 0.25 -0.90 -18.94
N THR A 3 0.65 0.30 -18.50
CA THR A 3 -0.28 1.39 -18.14
C THR A 3 0.07 2.67 -18.93
N PRO A 4 -0.15 2.69 -20.27
CA PRO A 4 0.09 3.88 -21.08
C PRO A 4 -0.88 5.00 -20.67
N SER A 5 -0.36 6.22 -20.63
CA SER A 5 -1.18 7.41 -20.40
C SER A 5 -0.66 8.59 -21.21
N VAL A 6 -1.57 9.46 -21.60
CA VAL A 6 -1.30 10.73 -22.29
C VAL A 6 -2.13 11.83 -21.64
N GLY A 7 -1.66 13.05 -21.69
CA GLY A 7 -2.40 14.16 -21.08
C GLY A 7 -2.05 15.50 -21.67
N LEU A 8 -2.89 16.47 -21.31
CA LEU A 8 -2.69 17.87 -21.60
C LEU A 8 -2.32 18.61 -20.32
N ALA A 9 -1.29 19.45 -20.39
CA ALA A 9 -0.84 20.29 -19.28
C ALA A 9 -1.02 21.76 -19.60
N VAL A 10 -1.42 22.53 -18.60
CA VAL A 10 -1.43 23.99 -18.64
C VAL A 10 -0.69 24.53 -17.42
N HIS A 11 0.02 25.63 -17.61
CA HIS A 11 0.81 26.29 -16.57
C HIS A 11 0.31 27.75 -16.44
N PRO A 12 -0.73 27.99 -15.63
CA PRO A 12 -1.32 29.31 -15.50
C PRO A 12 -0.35 30.37 -14.97
N GLN A 13 0.56 29.95 -14.11
CA GLN A 13 1.61 30.78 -13.52
C GLN A 13 2.83 29.93 -13.15
N ALA A 14 3.95 30.60 -12.83
CA ALA A 14 5.16 29.91 -12.37
C ALA A 14 4.87 29.08 -11.12
N GLY A 15 5.37 27.84 -11.07
CA GLY A 15 5.15 26.92 -9.96
C GLY A 15 3.76 26.29 -9.89
N GLU A 16 2.90 26.48 -10.88
CA GLU A 16 1.57 25.85 -10.93
C GLU A 16 1.36 25.08 -12.24
N GLU A 17 1.00 23.81 -12.12
CA GLU A 17 0.71 22.93 -13.25
C GLU A 17 -0.65 22.25 -13.05
N HIS A 18 -1.46 22.24 -14.09
CA HIS A 18 -2.71 21.50 -14.17
C HIS A 18 -2.63 20.50 -15.32
N LYS A 19 -2.95 19.24 -15.06
CA LYS A 19 -2.96 18.17 -16.07
C LYS A 19 -4.30 17.44 -16.06
N VAL A 20 -4.80 17.15 -17.26
CA VAL A 20 -5.84 16.13 -17.46
C VAL A 20 -5.19 14.96 -18.17
N MET A 21 -5.30 13.77 -17.60
CA MET A 21 -4.68 12.55 -18.06
C MET A 21 -5.73 11.52 -18.44
N ILE A 22 -5.52 10.84 -19.55
CA ILE A 22 -6.28 9.65 -19.95
C ILE A 22 -5.31 8.50 -20.17
N GLY A 23 -5.67 7.32 -19.74
CA GLY A 23 -4.84 6.14 -19.89
C GLY A 23 -5.64 4.84 -19.88
N ALA A 24 -4.94 3.76 -20.02
CA ALA A 24 -5.49 2.42 -19.98
C ALA A 24 -4.61 1.50 -19.15
N ASP A 25 -5.25 0.56 -18.50
CA ASP A 25 -4.60 -0.51 -17.78
C ASP A 25 -4.74 -1.81 -18.58
N ILE A 26 -3.62 -2.30 -19.06
CA ILE A 26 -3.55 -3.46 -19.94
C ILE A 26 -2.76 -4.55 -19.22
N MET A 27 -3.40 -5.69 -18.99
CA MET A 27 -2.76 -6.84 -18.36
C MET A 27 -2.91 -8.09 -19.21
N LYS A 28 -1.84 -8.86 -19.31
CA LYS A 28 -1.83 -10.14 -19.99
C LYS A 28 -0.95 -11.13 -19.25
N ASP A 29 -1.53 -12.24 -18.83
CA ASP A 29 -0.80 -13.34 -18.23
C ASP A 29 -0.05 -14.15 -19.30
N PHE A 30 1.19 -14.47 -19.05
CA PHE A 30 1.94 -15.38 -19.90
C PHE A 30 1.43 -16.81 -19.73
N GLY A 31 1.00 -17.43 -20.83
CA GLY A 31 0.42 -18.78 -20.81
C GLY A 31 -0.99 -18.88 -20.26
N GLY A 32 -1.61 -17.80 -19.86
CA GLY A 32 -2.98 -17.75 -19.37
C GLY A 32 -4.01 -17.72 -20.50
N VAL A 33 -5.22 -18.19 -20.19
CA VAL A 33 -6.40 -18.16 -21.07
C VAL A 33 -7.23 -16.88 -20.95
N GLN A 34 -6.64 -15.82 -20.41
CA GLN A 34 -7.32 -14.55 -20.19
C GLN A 34 -7.81 -13.95 -21.50
N THR A 35 -9.11 -13.69 -21.58
CA THR A 35 -9.79 -13.13 -22.77
C THR A 35 -9.89 -11.61 -22.70
N ARG A 36 -9.90 -11.02 -21.51
CA ARG A 36 -9.95 -9.58 -21.29
C ARG A 36 -8.53 -9.07 -21.03
N ILE A 37 -8.05 -8.19 -21.88
CA ILE A 37 -6.71 -7.59 -21.79
C ILE A 37 -6.79 -6.18 -21.19
N LEU A 38 -7.84 -5.41 -21.53
CA LEU A 38 -8.10 -4.10 -20.96
C LEU A 38 -8.81 -4.28 -19.61
N GLU A 39 -8.13 -3.98 -18.53
CA GLU A 39 -8.68 -4.08 -17.17
C GLU A 39 -9.49 -2.83 -16.84
N GLU A 40 -8.92 -1.65 -17.07
CA GLU A 40 -9.53 -0.39 -16.69
C GLU A 40 -9.09 0.77 -17.60
N LEU A 41 -9.93 1.81 -17.69
CA LEU A 41 -9.57 3.11 -18.26
C LEU A 41 -9.33 4.10 -17.12
N THR A 42 -8.20 4.79 -17.17
CA THR A 42 -7.90 5.86 -16.24
C THR A 42 -8.25 7.21 -16.86
N LEU A 43 -8.87 8.07 -16.07
CA LEU A 43 -9.15 9.46 -16.40
C LEU A 43 -9.06 10.28 -15.12
N TYR A 44 -8.09 11.18 -15.06
CA TYR A 44 -7.91 11.98 -13.87
C TYR A 44 -7.35 13.36 -14.15
N TYR A 45 -7.65 14.25 -13.24
CA TYR A 45 -7.06 15.56 -13.13
C TYR A 45 -5.93 15.54 -12.09
N ARG A 46 -4.82 16.24 -12.38
CA ARG A 46 -3.75 16.51 -11.44
C ARG A 46 -3.46 18.00 -11.39
N MET A 47 -3.43 18.57 -10.20
CA MET A 47 -2.90 19.90 -9.93
C MET A 47 -1.61 19.73 -9.11
N GLN A 48 -0.59 20.46 -9.47
CA GLN A 48 0.63 20.61 -8.69
C GLN A 48 0.93 22.09 -8.51
N LYS A 49 1.23 22.48 -7.26
CA LYS A 49 1.53 23.87 -6.93
C LYS A 49 2.72 23.92 -5.97
N ASP A 50 3.73 24.65 -6.42
CA ASP A 50 4.90 25.02 -5.62
C ASP A 50 4.56 26.29 -4.83
N LEU A 51 4.65 26.21 -3.51
CA LEU A 51 4.43 27.31 -2.56
C LEU A 51 5.73 27.67 -1.83
N GLY A 52 6.87 27.53 -2.49
CA GLY A 52 8.21 27.72 -1.93
C GLY A 52 8.70 26.45 -1.22
N ASP A 53 8.65 26.43 0.11
CA ASP A 53 9.06 25.23 0.87
C ASP A 53 8.01 24.13 0.92
N THR A 54 6.89 24.28 0.19
CA THR A 54 5.77 23.35 0.24
C THR A 54 5.28 23.03 -1.16
N ASP A 55 5.35 21.76 -1.54
CA ASP A 55 4.71 21.22 -2.73
C ASP A 55 3.33 20.68 -2.39
N LEU A 56 2.32 21.17 -3.08
CA LEU A 56 0.95 20.69 -2.99
C LEU A 56 0.59 19.95 -4.27
N THR A 57 0.10 18.71 -4.13
CA THR A 57 -0.41 17.95 -5.28
C THR A 57 -1.81 17.41 -4.99
N LEU A 58 -2.72 17.61 -5.92
CA LEU A 58 -4.10 17.08 -5.87
C LEU A 58 -4.32 16.17 -7.07
N TYR A 59 -4.92 15.01 -6.82
CA TYR A 59 -5.45 14.10 -7.85
C TYR A 59 -6.95 13.95 -7.67
N ALA A 60 -7.70 13.85 -8.78
CA ALA A 60 -9.14 13.58 -8.76
C ALA A 60 -9.54 12.79 -10.01
N GLY A 61 -10.27 11.68 -9.82
CA GLY A 61 -10.71 10.76 -10.87
C GLY A 61 -10.22 9.34 -10.67
N ILE A 62 -9.94 8.63 -11.75
CA ILE A 62 -9.38 7.27 -11.74
C ILE A 62 -7.89 7.37 -12.08
N PHE A 63 -7.02 7.22 -11.09
CA PHE A 63 -5.58 7.42 -11.23
C PHE A 63 -4.77 6.28 -10.59
N PRO A 64 -3.53 6.03 -11.07
CA PRO A 64 -2.72 4.94 -10.54
C PRO A 64 -2.43 5.06 -9.05
N ARG A 65 -2.64 3.98 -8.28
CA ARG A 65 -2.28 3.85 -6.86
C ARG A 65 -0.77 4.06 -6.62
N SER A 66 0.06 3.81 -7.63
CA SER A 66 1.49 4.13 -7.59
C SER A 66 1.83 5.62 -7.49
N ARG A 67 0.82 6.51 -7.50
CA ARG A 67 0.97 7.94 -7.19
C ARG A 67 0.98 8.23 -5.70
N THR A 68 0.59 7.27 -4.85
CA THR A 68 0.76 7.41 -3.40
C THR A 68 2.24 7.52 -3.05
N THR A 69 2.53 8.33 -2.08
CA THR A 69 3.89 8.60 -1.57
C THR A 69 4.06 8.23 -0.11
N GLY A 70 2.94 7.93 0.57
CA GLY A 70 2.92 7.44 1.93
C GLY A 70 3.56 6.06 2.04
N ASP A 71 4.17 5.78 3.17
CA ASP A 71 4.76 4.47 3.45
C ASP A 71 3.78 3.61 4.23
N TYR A 72 3.11 2.72 3.50
CA TYR A 72 2.12 1.80 4.03
C TYR A 72 2.72 0.40 4.20
N SER A 73 2.58 -0.18 5.40
CA SER A 73 2.89 -1.59 5.63
C SER A 73 2.04 -2.49 4.70
N PRO A 74 2.54 -3.68 4.29
CA PRO A 74 1.71 -4.67 3.60
C PRO A 74 0.46 -5.10 4.38
N ALA A 75 0.37 -4.80 5.68
CA ALA A 75 -0.87 -4.96 6.43
C ALA A 75 -2.00 -4.04 5.94
N PHE A 76 -1.66 -2.91 5.27
CA PHE A 76 -2.62 -1.99 4.66
C PHE A 76 -2.95 -2.40 3.23
N PHE A 77 -1.92 -2.58 2.40
CA PHE A 77 -2.03 -2.85 0.98
C PHE A 77 -1.07 -3.98 0.60
N SER A 78 -1.62 -5.13 0.23
CA SER A 78 -0.84 -6.27 -0.21
C SER A 78 -0.18 -6.03 -1.58
N ASP A 79 0.92 -6.73 -1.85
CA ASP A 79 1.54 -6.73 -3.19
C ASP A 79 0.55 -7.18 -4.27
N SER A 80 -0.36 -8.09 -3.93
CA SER A 80 -1.44 -8.55 -4.82
C SER A 80 -2.41 -7.43 -5.16
N LEU A 81 -2.86 -6.65 -4.16
CA LEU A 81 -3.72 -5.49 -4.38
C LEU A 81 -3.02 -4.47 -5.29
N LEU A 82 -1.77 -4.11 -4.95
CA LEU A 82 -1.00 -3.12 -5.72
C LEU A 82 -0.77 -3.56 -7.17
N PHE A 83 -0.82 -4.85 -7.45
CA PHE A 83 -0.67 -5.39 -8.79
C PHE A 83 -2.00 -5.55 -9.54
N TYR A 84 -3.05 -6.09 -8.92
CA TYR A 84 -4.32 -6.42 -9.58
C TYR A 84 -5.33 -5.26 -9.54
N ASP A 85 -5.36 -4.48 -8.46
CA ASP A 85 -6.21 -3.29 -8.27
C ASP A 85 -5.31 -2.07 -8.06
N ASN A 86 -4.65 -1.65 -9.14
CA ASN A 86 -3.58 -0.66 -9.10
C ASN A 86 -4.05 0.78 -9.30
N ASN A 87 -5.34 1.04 -9.36
CA ASN A 87 -5.90 2.37 -9.48
C ASN A 87 -6.67 2.77 -8.22
N LEU A 88 -6.80 4.07 -8.02
CA LEU A 88 -7.65 4.70 -7.03
C LEU A 88 -8.80 5.40 -7.79
N GLU A 89 -10.03 5.19 -7.34
CA GLU A 89 -11.20 5.87 -7.86
C GLU A 89 -11.64 6.95 -6.87
N GLY A 90 -11.15 8.19 -7.00
CA GLY A 90 -11.50 9.21 -6.03
C GLY A 90 -10.63 10.44 -6.03
N VAL A 91 -10.19 10.86 -4.85
CA VAL A 91 -9.39 12.06 -4.65
C VAL A 91 -8.21 11.77 -3.73
N MET A 92 -7.09 12.46 -3.98
CA MET A 92 -5.90 12.40 -3.13
C MET A 92 -5.24 13.77 -3.04
N LEU A 93 -4.89 14.16 -1.82
CA LEU A 93 -4.12 15.37 -1.54
C LEU A 93 -2.78 14.96 -0.94
N GLN A 94 -1.71 15.53 -1.47
CA GLN A 94 -0.36 15.35 -0.98
C GLN A 94 0.26 16.72 -0.66
N ILE A 95 0.94 16.80 0.46
CA ILE A 95 1.73 17.94 0.90
C ILE A 95 3.13 17.45 1.17
N ARG A 96 4.12 18.05 0.53
CA ARG A 96 5.52 17.72 0.75
C ARG A 96 6.30 18.96 1.14
N ARG A 97 7.14 18.80 2.14
CA ARG A 97 8.14 19.78 2.60
C ARG A 97 9.51 19.11 2.67
N PRO A 98 10.62 19.85 2.78
CA PRO A 98 11.96 19.27 2.85
C PRO A 98 12.14 18.19 3.93
N LYS A 99 11.42 18.30 5.06
CA LYS A 99 11.55 17.43 6.23
C LYS A 99 10.24 16.80 6.67
N ALA A 100 9.17 16.92 5.90
CA ALA A 100 7.89 16.35 6.25
C ALA A 100 7.05 16.07 5.01
N SER A 101 6.26 15.02 5.06
CA SER A 101 5.26 14.68 4.05
C SER A 101 3.94 14.32 4.71
N PHE A 102 2.88 14.59 3.98
CA PHE A 102 1.51 14.21 4.37
C PHE A 102 0.72 13.83 3.13
N GLU A 103 -0.08 12.81 3.25
CA GLU A 103 -0.97 12.33 2.20
C GLU A 103 -2.30 11.92 2.80
N VAL A 104 -3.39 12.26 2.13
CA VAL A 104 -4.72 11.73 2.42
C VAL A 104 -5.45 11.44 1.12
N ALA A 105 -6.11 10.29 1.06
CA ALA A 105 -6.88 9.86 -0.10
C ALA A 105 -8.23 9.28 0.32
N CYS A 106 -9.21 9.40 -0.57
CA CYS A 106 -10.47 8.68 -0.52
C CYS A 106 -10.57 7.85 -1.80
N ASP A 107 -10.71 6.54 -1.63
CA ASP A 107 -10.84 5.55 -2.69
C ASP A 107 -12.26 4.97 -2.65
N TRP A 108 -13.01 5.13 -3.73
CA TRP A 108 -14.38 4.65 -3.85
C TRP A 108 -14.39 3.28 -4.53
N MET A 109 -14.49 2.22 -3.74
CA MET A 109 -14.28 0.84 -4.18
C MET A 109 -15.55 0.10 -4.56
N GLY A 110 -16.72 0.68 -4.33
CA GLY A 110 -17.99 0.04 -4.68
C GLY A 110 -19.20 0.93 -4.43
N GLN A 111 -20.10 0.93 -5.42
CA GLN A 111 -21.36 1.65 -5.33
C GLN A 111 -22.47 0.74 -4.80
N TYR A 112 -23.30 1.27 -3.90
CA TYR A 112 -24.50 0.58 -3.43
C TYR A 112 -25.41 0.15 -4.57
N GLY A 113 -25.74 -1.14 -4.63
CA GLY A 113 -26.56 -1.70 -5.70
C GLY A 113 -27.12 -3.08 -5.37
N PRO A 114 -27.80 -3.75 -6.33
CA PRO A 114 -28.42 -5.06 -6.11
C PRO A 114 -27.42 -6.13 -5.65
N ASP A 115 -26.26 -6.20 -6.33
CA ASP A 115 -25.23 -7.22 -6.12
C ASP A 115 -23.86 -6.61 -5.76
N ARG A 116 -23.84 -5.32 -5.37
CA ARG A 116 -22.62 -4.58 -5.03
C ARG A 116 -22.77 -3.94 -3.69
N ARG A 117 -21.77 -4.14 -2.82
CA ARG A 117 -21.65 -3.45 -1.54
C ARG A 117 -21.15 -2.03 -1.74
N GLU A 118 -21.67 -1.11 -0.95
CA GLU A 118 -21.06 0.20 -0.79
C GLU A 118 -19.75 0.05 -0.04
N LYS A 119 -18.67 0.45 -0.67
CA LYS A 119 -17.32 0.35 -0.11
C LYS A 119 -16.53 1.59 -0.47
N PHE A 120 -15.93 2.23 0.53
CA PHE A 120 -14.93 3.26 0.32
C PHE A 120 -13.88 3.24 1.43
N MET A 121 -12.70 3.67 1.11
CA MET A 121 -11.60 3.76 2.05
C MET A 121 -11.06 5.19 2.08
N VAL A 122 -10.98 5.76 3.27
CA VAL A 122 -10.19 6.96 3.50
C VAL A 122 -8.89 6.52 4.14
N PHE A 123 -7.77 6.83 3.52
CA PHE A 123 -6.47 6.48 4.06
C PHE A 123 -5.52 7.68 4.04
N SER A 124 -4.55 7.66 4.94
CA SER A 124 -3.62 8.76 5.15
C SER A 124 -2.28 8.23 5.64
N ALA A 125 -1.22 8.89 5.25
CA ALA A 125 0.11 8.69 5.81
C ALA A 125 0.81 10.02 5.96
N GLY A 126 1.73 10.08 6.90
CA GLY A 126 2.56 11.24 7.10
C GLY A 126 3.85 10.87 7.82
N GLU A 127 4.90 11.63 7.56
CA GLU A 127 6.20 11.44 8.17
C GLU A 127 6.88 12.79 8.37
N GLY A 128 7.65 12.90 9.45
CA GLY A 128 8.47 14.08 9.75
C GLY A 128 9.83 13.69 10.30
N GLU A 129 10.90 14.30 9.76
CA GLU A 129 12.24 14.18 10.28
C GLU A 129 12.33 14.91 11.64
N ILE A 130 12.66 14.19 12.70
CA ILE A 130 12.88 14.73 14.05
C ILE A 130 14.36 14.99 14.25
N LEU A 131 15.21 14.08 13.81
CA LEU A 131 16.67 14.18 13.81
C LEU A 131 17.19 13.74 12.43
N PRO A 132 18.41 14.11 12.02
CA PRO A 132 18.94 13.71 10.71
C PRO A 132 18.94 12.21 10.42
N PHE A 133 18.88 11.40 11.47
CA PHE A 133 18.87 9.94 11.38
C PHE A 133 17.56 9.32 11.88
N MET A 134 16.54 10.12 12.27
CA MET A 134 15.30 9.62 12.86
C MET A 134 14.08 10.39 12.37
N SER A 135 13.09 9.66 11.88
CA SER A 135 11.77 10.15 11.51
C SER A 135 10.68 9.54 12.38
N LEU A 136 9.60 10.28 12.59
CA LEU A 136 8.35 9.82 13.15
C LEU A 136 7.30 9.83 12.05
N GLY A 137 6.60 8.73 11.86
CA GLY A 137 5.57 8.64 10.87
C GLY A 137 4.33 7.88 11.34
N TYR A 138 3.33 7.89 10.51
CA TYR A 138 2.13 7.10 10.68
C TYR A 138 1.53 6.73 9.33
N ALA A 139 0.79 5.62 9.31
CA ALA A 139 -0.21 5.29 8.30
C ALA A 139 -1.53 4.96 8.99
N ALA A 140 -2.64 5.27 8.33
CA ALA A 140 -3.98 4.98 8.84
C ALA A 140 -4.96 4.75 7.70
N TYR A 141 -5.96 3.89 7.90
CA TYR A 141 -7.16 3.89 7.09
C TYR A 141 -8.42 3.73 7.92
N LEU A 142 -9.51 4.26 7.38
CA LEU A 142 -10.89 3.95 7.74
C LEU A 142 -11.53 3.34 6.51
N TYR A 143 -11.87 2.07 6.58
CA TYR A 143 -12.54 1.37 5.51
C TYR A 143 -14.00 1.12 5.87
N HIS A 144 -14.89 1.73 5.10
CA HIS A 144 -16.32 1.54 5.19
C HIS A 144 -16.74 0.40 4.28
N PHE A 145 -17.15 -0.72 4.88
CA PHE A 145 -17.67 -1.89 4.20
C PHE A 145 -19.14 -2.05 4.58
N ALA A 146 -20.04 -1.70 3.65
CA ALA A 146 -21.46 -1.61 3.94
C ALA A 146 -22.31 -2.60 3.15
N ASN A 147 -23.60 -2.33 3.08
CA ASN A 147 -24.62 -3.20 2.51
C ASN A 147 -24.66 -3.18 0.97
N SER A 148 -25.29 -4.21 0.41
CA SER A 148 -25.99 -4.15 -0.88
C SER A 148 -27.51 -4.24 -0.67
N TYR A 149 -28.32 -4.33 -1.72
CA TYR A 149 -29.76 -4.55 -1.57
C TYR A 149 -30.07 -5.92 -0.95
N THR A 150 -29.28 -6.92 -1.25
CA THR A 150 -29.48 -8.31 -0.82
C THR A 150 -28.61 -8.70 0.36
N GLN A 151 -27.38 -8.15 0.43
CA GLN A 151 -26.39 -8.49 1.45
C GLN A 151 -26.42 -7.40 2.53
N LYS A 152 -26.89 -7.74 3.70
CA LYS A 152 -26.82 -6.82 4.87
C LYS A 152 -25.54 -7.06 5.62
N GLY A 153 -24.93 -6.01 6.09
CA GLY A 153 -23.72 -6.09 6.89
C GLY A 153 -22.89 -4.82 6.74
N VAL A 154 -22.76 -4.09 7.84
CA VAL A 154 -21.85 -2.94 7.93
C VAL A 154 -20.72 -3.32 8.86
N VAL A 155 -19.52 -3.28 8.35
CA VAL A 155 -18.30 -3.54 9.12
C VAL A 155 -17.45 -2.27 9.11
N ASP A 156 -17.13 -1.78 10.30
CA ASP A 156 -16.10 -0.75 10.46
C ASP A 156 -14.74 -1.46 10.51
N ASN A 157 -13.84 -1.07 9.65
CA ASN A 157 -12.47 -1.59 9.65
C ASN A 157 -11.50 -0.40 9.63
N ILE A 158 -10.88 -0.15 10.77
CA ILE A 158 -9.91 0.92 10.96
C ILE A 158 -8.58 0.27 11.27
N LEU A 159 -7.51 0.74 10.64
CA LEU A 159 -6.14 0.31 10.92
C LEU A 159 -5.25 1.54 11.11
N LEU A 160 -4.42 1.51 12.15
CA LEU A 160 -3.45 2.55 12.48
C LEU A 160 -2.06 1.91 12.58
N ASN A 161 -1.05 2.62 12.10
CA ASN A 161 0.36 2.22 12.19
C ASN A 161 1.26 3.43 12.47
N PRO A 162 1.36 3.91 13.72
CA PRO A 162 2.45 4.81 14.11
C PRO A 162 3.79 4.07 14.07
N TYR A 163 4.86 4.77 13.64
CA TYR A 163 6.19 4.19 13.59
C TYR A 163 7.31 5.22 13.82
N LEU A 164 8.45 4.73 14.24
CA LEU A 164 9.73 5.41 14.22
C LEU A 164 10.63 4.76 13.18
N GLU A 165 11.29 5.55 12.36
CA GLU A 165 12.27 5.09 11.39
C GLU A 165 13.64 5.69 11.66
N PHE A 166 14.67 4.86 11.56
CA PHE A 166 16.06 5.23 11.77
C PHE A 166 16.87 4.90 10.52
N ASN A 167 17.61 5.89 10.02
CA ASN A 167 18.54 5.72 8.91
C ASN A 167 19.97 5.88 9.44
N PHE A 168 20.74 4.80 9.35
CA PHE A 168 22.14 4.76 9.81
C PHE A 168 23.12 4.53 8.66
N ALA A 169 22.70 4.59 7.40
CA ALA A 169 23.52 4.29 6.24
C ALA A 169 24.82 5.10 6.21
N ASP A 170 24.71 6.42 6.36
CA ASP A 170 25.86 7.34 6.34
C ASP A 170 26.83 7.11 7.51
N ALA A 171 26.31 6.73 8.69
CA ALA A 171 27.11 6.55 9.89
C ALA A 171 28.08 5.36 9.78
N ILE A 172 27.73 4.34 8.99
CA ILE A 172 28.52 3.11 8.86
C ILE A 172 28.97 2.83 7.41
N GLY A 173 28.70 3.74 6.48
CA GLY A 173 29.15 3.67 5.08
C GLY A 173 28.49 2.58 4.26
N LEU A 174 27.21 2.26 4.52
CA LEU A 174 26.38 1.40 3.70
C LEU A 174 25.57 2.20 2.68
N GLN A 175 25.13 1.55 1.62
CA GLN A 175 24.22 2.16 0.64
C GLN A 175 22.82 2.37 1.22
N CYS A 176 22.37 1.46 2.09
CA CYS A 176 21.14 1.59 2.87
C CYS A 176 21.30 0.88 4.22
N LEU A 177 20.81 1.48 5.27
CA LEU A 177 20.51 0.85 6.56
C LEU A 177 19.35 1.59 7.21
N ASN A 178 18.15 1.07 7.00
CA ASN A 178 16.94 1.58 7.63
C ASN A 178 16.39 0.56 8.62
N VAL A 179 16.00 1.05 9.78
CA VAL A 179 15.29 0.27 10.81
C VAL A 179 14.01 1.00 11.14
N ARG A 180 12.85 0.35 10.95
CA ARG A 180 11.56 0.89 11.35
C ARG A 180 10.97 0.05 12.48
N LEU A 181 10.42 0.73 13.46
CA LEU A 181 9.70 0.16 14.59
C LEU A 181 8.28 0.70 14.56
N GLY A 182 7.31 -0.13 14.24
CA GLY A 182 5.91 0.23 14.10
C GLY A 182 5.01 -0.54 15.06
N TRP A 183 3.80 0.00 15.24
CA TRP A 183 2.72 -0.67 15.95
C TRP A 183 1.47 -0.68 15.09
N LEU A 184 0.96 -1.87 14.77
CA LEU A 184 -0.31 -2.03 14.09
C LEU A 184 -1.44 -2.13 15.11
N GLN A 185 -2.48 -1.32 14.95
CA GLN A 185 -3.67 -1.31 15.78
C GLN A 185 -4.92 -1.32 14.92
N GLY A 186 -5.64 -2.43 14.93
CA GLY A 186 -6.96 -2.54 14.31
C GLY A 186 -8.07 -2.13 15.29
N LEU A 187 -9.16 -1.56 14.76
CA LEU A 187 -10.42 -1.34 15.45
C LEU A 187 -11.51 -1.78 14.48
N GLN A 188 -12.11 -2.93 14.74
CA GLN A 188 -13.05 -3.56 13.82
C GLN A 188 -14.35 -3.89 14.53
N ASN A 189 -15.48 -3.67 13.84
CA ASN A 189 -16.80 -3.94 14.42
C ASN A 189 -17.76 -4.41 13.34
N ASP A 190 -18.21 -5.66 13.44
CA ASP A 190 -19.34 -6.14 12.65
C ASP A 190 -20.64 -5.74 13.32
N ARG A 191 -21.26 -4.71 12.80
CA ARG A 191 -22.51 -4.17 13.33
C ARG A 191 -23.69 -5.11 13.14
N VAL A 192 -23.62 -6.08 12.25
CA VAL A 192 -24.71 -7.06 12.01
C VAL A 192 -24.79 -8.06 13.14
N HIS A 193 -23.63 -8.59 13.54
CA HIS A 193 -23.56 -9.60 14.60
C HIS A 193 -23.56 -9.00 16.01
N GLY A 194 -23.32 -7.68 16.13
CA GLY A 194 -23.47 -6.97 17.39
C GLY A 194 -22.49 -7.34 18.51
N ASN A 195 -21.36 -7.95 18.16
CA ASN A 195 -20.37 -8.43 19.12
C ASN A 195 -19.46 -7.33 19.70
N GLY A 196 -19.67 -6.07 19.28
CA GLY A 196 -18.83 -4.94 19.67
C GLY A 196 -17.52 -4.86 18.89
N TYR A 197 -16.62 -3.98 19.35
CA TYR A 197 -15.32 -3.79 18.74
C TYR A 197 -14.34 -4.89 19.14
N VAL A 198 -13.57 -5.40 18.15
CA VAL A 198 -12.36 -6.19 18.33
C VAL A 198 -11.14 -5.33 18.02
N PHE A 199 -10.03 -5.57 18.72
CA PHE A 199 -8.84 -4.72 18.71
C PHE A 199 -7.59 -5.53 18.35
N PRO A 200 -7.49 -6.08 17.13
CA PRO A 200 -6.28 -6.79 16.74
C PRO A 200 -5.08 -5.84 16.76
N SER A 201 -3.93 -6.30 17.24
CA SER A 201 -2.75 -5.45 17.37
C SER A 201 -1.45 -6.24 17.36
N GLY A 202 -0.34 -5.55 17.03
CA GLY A 202 0.99 -6.13 17.10
C GLY A 202 2.10 -5.16 16.76
N GLY A 203 3.32 -5.53 17.14
CA GLY A 203 4.53 -4.82 16.78
C GLY A 203 5.04 -5.25 15.41
N GLU A 204 5.55 -4.30 14.64
CA GLU A 204 6.19 -4.54 13.35
C GLU A 204 7.61 -3.96 13.38
N VAL A 205 8.59 -4.74 12.94
CA VAL A 205 9.98 -4.33 12.75
C VAL A 205 10.33 -4.53 11.29
N ASP A 206 10.73 -3.45 10.61
CA ASP A 206 11.22 -3.50 9.24
C ASP A 206 12.71 -3.13 9.23
N LEU A 207 13.53 -3.97 8.63
CA LEU A 207 14.97 -3.79 8.48
C LEU A 207 15.31 -3.85 6.99
N ASP A 208 15.95 -2.81 6.45
CA ASP A 208 16.46 -2.78 5.08
C ASP A 208 17.95 -2.46 5.09
N ILE A 209 18.76 -3.41 4.64
CA ILE A 209 20.21 -3.28 4.56
C ILE A 209 20.63 -3.51 3.11
N MET A 210 21.42 -2.60 2.54
CA MET A 210 22.00 -2.77 1.21
C MET A 210 23.45 -2.33 1.16
N ASN A 211 24.28 -3.17 0.52
CA ASN A 211 25.63 -2.81 0.16
C ASN A 211 26.03 -3.55 -1.13
N TRP A 212 26.90 -2.95 -1.96
CA TRP A 212 27.31 -3.47 -3.27
C TRP A 212 26.13 -3.85 -4.19
N ASN A 213 25.05 -3.09 -4.08
CA ASN A 213 23.80 -3.31 -4.83
C ASN A 213 23.06 -4.61 -4.48
N VAL A 214 23.49 -5.33 -3.46
CA VAL A 214 22.77 -6.47 -2.86
C VAL A 214 22.14 -6.02 -1.56
N GLY A 215 20.85 -6.28 -1.41
CA GLY A 215 20.11 -5.92 -0.21
C GLY A 215 19.35 -7.08 0.39
N VAL A 216 19.08 -6.92 1.68
CA VAL A 216 18.20 -7.78 2.46
C VAL A 216 17.18 -6.88 3.15
N ARG A 217 15.91 -7.15 2.90
CA ARG A 217 14.81 -6.53 3.65
C ARG A 217 14.11 -7.60 4.47
N ASN A 218 13.97 -7.36 5.75
CA ASN A 218 13.25 -8.24 6.64
C ASN A 218 12.14 -7.45 7.32
N ARG A 219 10.92 -7.98 7.29
CA ARG A 219 9.77 -7.45 8.00
C ARG A 219 9.22 -8.51 8.92
N LEU A 220 9.29 -8.24 10.19
CA LEU A 220 8.83 -9.10 11.26
C LEU A 220 7.60 -8.47 11.92
N PHE A 221 6.48 -9.17 11.93
CA PHE A 221 5.29 -8.85 12.69
C PHE A 221 5.09 -9.85 13.83
N CYS A 222 4.78 -9.36 15.01
CA CYS A 222 4.41 -10.17 16.16
C CYS A 222 3.16 -9.56 16.81
N GLY A 223 2.06 -10.32 16.82
CA GLY A 223 0.80 -9.81 17.31
C GLY A 223 -0.35 -10.81 17.19
N THR A 224 -1.57 -10.30 17.32
CA THR A 224 -2.79 -11.06 17.10
C THR A 224 -3.16 -11.11 15.61
N ASP A 225 -4.10 -11.98 15.23
CA ASP A 225 -4.65 -12.00 13.87
C ASP A 225 -5.21 -10.61 13.50
N MET A 226 -4.59 -9.93 12.53
CA MET A 226 -5.01 -8.60 12.10
C MET A 226 -6.32 -8.63 11.27
N MET A 227 -6.81 -9.83 10.92
CA MET A 227 -8.02 -10.03 10.11
C MET A 227 -9.03 -10.94 10.81
N PRO A 228 -9.44 -10.65 12.06
CA PRO A 228 -10.26 -11.55 12.87
C PRO A 228 -11.63 -11.86 12.24
N LEU A 229 -12.20 -10.92 11.45
CA LEU A 229 -13.50 -11.08 10.80
C LEU A 229 -13.42 -11.74 9.41
N TYR A 230 -12.23 -12.21 8.99
CA TYR A 230 -12.02 -12.75 7.63
C TYR A 230 -12.95 -13.92 7.30
N ASN A 231 -13.22 -14.79 8.25
CA ASN A 231 -14.09 -15.95 8.09
C ASN A 231 -15.56 -15.68 8.43
N ASP A 232 -15.86 -14.51 8.97
CA ASP A 232 -17.22 -14.11 9.29
C ASP A 232 -18.06 -13.95 8.01
N LYS A 233 -19.36 -14.08 8.16
CA LYS A 233 -20.29 -14.13 7.05
C LYS A 233 -21.36 -13.07 7.20
N ASP A 234 -21.81 -12.55 6.09
CA ASP A 234 -23.00 -11.71 6.04
C ASP A 234 -24.31 -12.53 6.26
N ASN A 235 -25.45 -11.84 6.19
CA ASN A 235 -26.76 -12.44 6.34
C ASN A 235 -27.13 -13.46 5.22
N THR A 236 -26.38 -13.51 4.13
CA THR A 236 -26.57 -14.46 3.01
C THR A 236 -25.62 -15.65 3.10
N GLY A 237 -24.74 -15.68 4.09
CA GLY A 237 -23.74 -16.72 4.30
C GLY A 237 -22.44 -16.52 3.49
N ILE A 238 -22.28 -15.39 2.80
CA ILE A 238 -21.06 -15.04 2.07
C ILE A 238 -20.03 -14.51 3.06
N LYS A 239 -18.82 -15.07 3.00
CA LYS A 239 -17.69 -14.61 3.84
C LYS A 239 -17.27 -13.21 3.45
N TYR A 240 -16.87 -12.40 4.44
CA TYR A 240 -16.26 -11.09 4.18
C TYR A 240 -14.91 -11.20 3.48
N GLY A 241 -14.06 -12.09 3.98
CA GLY A 241 -12.81 -12.51 3.34
C GLY A 241 -11.95 -11.36 2.81
N PRO A 242 -11.36 -11.52 1.61
CA PRO A 242 -10.48 -10.51 1.03
C PRO A 242 -11.20 -9.23 0.61
N GLU A 243 -12.53 -9.20 0.52
CA GLU A 243 -13.26 -7.96 0.24
C GLU A 243 -13.22 -6.97 1.41
N LEU A 244 -13.07 -7.45 2.65
CA LEU A 244 -12.95 -6.63 3.85
C LEU A 244 -11.50 -6.21 4.13
N TYR A 245 -10.52 -6.94 3.64
CA TYR A 245 -9.11 -6.72 3.96
C TYR A 245 -8.27 -6.55 2.69
N MET A 246 -7.61 -5.40 2.59
CA MET A 246 -6.74 -5.05 1.47
C MET A 246 -5.28 -5.45 1.72
N GLY A 247 -4.95 -5.75 2.97
CA GLY A 247 -3.62 -6.15 3.41
C GLY A 247 -3.24 -7.57 3.01
N ASP A 248 -1.97 -7.88 3.22
CA ASP A 248 -1.41 -9.20 2.94
C ASP A 248 -2.03 -10.26 3.88
N PRO A 249 -2.61 -11.34 3.34
CA PRO A 249 -3.21 -12.41 4.14
C PRO A 249 -2.26 -13.08 5.16
N PHE A 250 -0.96 -12.92 5.01
CA PHE A 250 0.01 -13.45 5.98
C PHE A 250 -0.06 -12.75 7.35
N TYR A 251 -0.66 -11.56 7.46
CA TYR A 251 -0.97 -10.91 8.74
C TYR A 251 -2.11 -11.59 9.51
N ARG A 252 -2.73 -12.61 8.93
CA ARG A 252 -3.55 -13.60 9.62
C ARG A 252 -2.65 -14.60 10.31
N VAL A 253 -2.07 -14.17 11.41
CA VAL A 253 -1.24 -15.07 12.23
C VAL A 253 -2.13 -15.99 13.05
N TYR A 254 -1.81 -17.27 13.02
CA TYR A 254 -2.55 -18.29 13.76
C TYR A 254 -1.77 -18.67 15.02
N ASP A 255 -2.53 -18.74 16.11
CA ASP A 255 -2.04 -19.30 17.36
C ASP A 255 -2.22 -20.83 17.34
N ASP A 256 -1.15 -21.58 17.53
CA ASP A 256 -1.18 -23.03 17.76
C ASP A 256 -1.44 -23.34 19.26
N GLY A 257 -2.09 -22.43 20.04
CA GLY A 257 -2.50 -22.66 21.41
C GLY A 257 -1.90 -21.74 22.50
N ASN A 258 -1.31 -20.60 22.12
CA ASN A 258 -0.74 -19.61 23.04
C ASN A 258 -1.38 -18.23 22.85
N ASP A 259 -2.32 -17.85 23.69
CA ASP A 259 -2.85 -16.48 23.91
C ASP A 259 -3.21 -15.64 22.67
N GLY A 260 -3.43 -16.26 21.52
CA GLY A 260 -3.86 -15.57 20.28
C GLY A 260 -2.76 -14.76 19.61
N MET A 261 -1.51 -14.88 20.00
CA MET A 261 -0.38 -14.19 19.37
C MET A 261 0.37 -15.10 18.40
N GLY A 262 0.69 -14.57 17.23
CA GLY A 262 1.48 -15.25 16.21
C GLY A 262 2.57 -14.36 15.63
N ILE A 263 3.41 -14.96 14.81
CA ILE A 263 4.55 -14.28 14.17
C ILE A 263 4.44 -14.45 12.66
N TYR A 264 4.57 -13.34 11.93
CA TYR A 264 4.79 -13.35 10.49
C TYR A 264 6.14 -12.72 10.18
N ASP A 265 6.93 -13.41 9.38
CA ASP A 265 8.23 -12.93 8.91
C ASP A 265 8.30 -12.98 7.39
N ARG A 266 8.65 -11.83 6.77
CA ARG A 266 8.85 -11.64 5.34
C ARG A 266 10.29 -11.25 5.09
N LEU A 267 11.08 -12.20 4.60
CA LEU A 267 12.47 -12.00 4.24
C LEU A 267 12.60 -11.83 2.72
N GLU A 268 13.12 -10.70 2.28
CA GLU A 268 13.43 -10.41 0.88
C GLU A 268 14.94 -10.28 0.70
N VAL A 269 15.49 -11.01 -0.26
CA VAL A 269 16.86 -10.82 -0.75
C VAL A 269 16.76 -10.25 -2.15
N TYR A 270 17.46 -9.15 -2.43
CA TYR A 270 17.36 -8.49 -3.72
C TYR A 270 18.69 -7.96 -4.24
N TYR A 271 18.74 -7.73 -5.55
CA TYR A 271 19.86 -7.13 -6.26
C TYR A 271 19.35 -5.99 -7.15
N GLU A 272 19.95 -4.82 -7.02
CA GLU A 272 19.65 -3.62 -7.82
C GLU A 272 20.93 -3.12 -8.51
N PRO A 273 21.23 -3.58 -9.73
CA PRO A 273 22.43 -3.17 -10.46
C PRO A 273 22.40 -1.66 -10.75
N ASP A 274 23.52 -0.99 -10.50
CA ASP A 274 23.73 0.40 -10.90
C ASP A 274 24.32 0.46 -12.31
N PHE A 275 23.57 1.00 -13.25
CA PHE A 275 23.95 1.17 -14.66
C PHE A 275 24.63 2.51 -14.93
N LYS A 276 25.45 3.03 -14.02
CA LYS A 276 26.27 4.26 -14.12
C LYS A 276 25.82 5.23 -15.23
N GLY A 277 24.95 6.19 -14.87
CA GLY A 277 24.44 7.21 -15.80
C GLY A 277 23.14 6.83 -16.53
N SER A 278 22.80 5.55 -16.66
CA SER A 278 21.54 5.09 -17.23
C SER A 278 20.49 4.75 -16.17
N SER A 279 20.88 4.67 -14.88
CA SER A 279 19.95 4.33 -13.77
C SER A 279 18.81 5.33 -13.60
N LYS A 280 18.97 6.56 -14.09
CA LYS A 280 17.88 7.54 -14.14
C LYS A 280 16.78 7.18 -15.16
N TYR A 281 17.08 6.36 -16.15
CA TYR A 281 16.15 5.93 -17.20
C TYR A 281 15.65 4.50 -17.00
N ILE A 282 16.50 3.63 -16.44
CA ILE A 282 16.20 2.21 -16.28
C ILE A 282 16.64 1.79 -14.87
N ASN A 283 15.71 1.23 -14.11
CA ASN A 283 16.00 0.57 -12.84
C ASN A 283 15.56 -0.89 -12.96
N ILE A 284 16.42 -1.79 -12.53
CA ILE A 284 16.14 -3.24 -12.47
C ILE A 284 16.28 -3.69 -11.03
N ARG A 285 15.29 -4.41 -10.52
CA ARG A 285 15.36 -5.09 -9.23
C ARG A 285 15.05 -6.57 -9.44
N ILE A 286 15.92 -7.43 -8.98
CA ILE A 286 15.75 -8.89 -8.99
C ILE A 286 15.72 -9.33 -7.54
N GLY A 287 14.68 -10.03 -7.11
CA GLY A 287 14.54 -10.44 -5.73
C GLY A 287 13.80 -11.75 -5.53
N ALA A 288 14.02 -12.33 -4.37
CA ALA A 288 13.27 -13.46 -3.85
C ALA A 288 12.76 -13.11 -2.46
N ILE A 289 11.46 -13.37 -2.25
CA ILE A 289 10.77 -13.11 -0.99
C ILE A 289 10.37 -14.45 -0.40
N PHE A 290 10.66 -14.64 0.87
CA PHE A 290 10.33 -15.85 1.65
C PHE A 290 9.35 -15.45 2.75
N HIS A 291 8.27 -16.22 2.89
CA HIS A 291 7.24 -15.98 3.88
C HIS A 291 7.25 -17.10 4.93
N PHE A 292 7.26 -16.69 6.18
CA PHE A 292 7.17 -17.58 7.32
C PHE A 292 6.01 -17.12 8.22
N ASN A 293 5.12 -18.01 8.58
CA ASN A 293 4.04 -17.73 9.52
C ASN A 293 4.11 -18.76 10.67
N SER A 294 4.08 -18.28 11.91
CA SER A 294 4.25 -19.10 13.11
C SER A 294 5.49 -20.01 13.04
N MET A 295 6.62 -19.42 12.57
CA MET A 295 7.92 -20.10 12.36
C MET A 295 7.91 -21.23 11.31
N LYS A 296 6.84 -21.36 10.54
CA LYS A 296 6.76 -22.31 9.41
C LYS A 296 6.93 -21.58 8.09
N TYR A 297 7.72 -22.15 7.19
CA TYR A 297 7.84 -21.67 5.83
C TYR A 297 6.49 -21.85 5.09
N CYS A 298 5.98 -20.74 4.52
CA CYS A 298 4.68 -20.69 3.84
C CYS A 298 4.77 -20.58 2.34
N GLY A 299 5.90 -20.10 1.81
CA GLY A 299 6.07 -19.95 0.37
C GLY A 299 7.16 -18.96 -0.01
N THR A 300 7.43 -18.89 -1.30
CA THR A 300 8.38 -17.93 -1.87
C THR A 300 7.81 -17.26 -3.11
N GLN A 301 8.20 -16.00 -3.31
CA GLN A 301 7.92 -15.24 -4.52
C GLN A 301 9.25 -14.88 -5.18
N GLN A 302 9.31 -14.97 -6.51
CA GLN A 302 10.44 -14.51 -7.29
C GLN A 302 9.98 -13.35 -8.14
N MET A 303 10.71 -12.25 -8.10
CA MET A 303 10.31 -11.03 -8.77
C MET A 303 11.47 -10.43 -9.57
N VAL A 304 11.18 -10.05 -10.80
CA VAL A 304 12.04 -9.20 -11.61
C VAL A 304 11.24 -7.96 -11.99
N THR A 305 11.67 -6.82 -11.51
CA THR A 305 11.04 -5.54 -11.83
C THR A 305 11.96 -4.72 -12.71
N ILE A 306 11.46 -4.28 -13.85
CA ILE A 306 12.17 -3.36 -14.75
C ILE A 306 11.30 -2.10 -14.84
N ARG A 307 11.86 -0.96 -14.44
CA ARG A 307 11.20 0.34 -14.52
C ARG A 307 11.90 1.21 -15.56
N PHE A 308 11.11 1.74 -16.48
CA PHE A 308 11.57 2.71 -17.45
C PHE A 308 11.02 4.10 -17.06
N ASN A 309 11.91 5.06 -16.85
CA ASN A 309 11.53 6.44 -16.58
C ASN A 309 11.65 7.27 -17.86
N LEU A 310 10.56 7.36 -18.60
CA LEU A 310 10.50 8.11 -19.85
C LEU A 310 10.37 9.63 -19.64
N GLN A 311 10.08 10.09 -18.42
CA GLN A 311 10.02 11.53 -18.12
C GLN A 311 11.41 12.16 -18.00
N SER A 312 12.45 11.36 -17.97
CA SER A 312 13.85 11.81 -17.92
C SER A 312 14.48 11.89 -19.33
N LEU A 313 13.71 11.56 -20.38
CA LEU A 313 14.06 11.75 -21.78
C LEU A 313 13.63 13.13 -22.26
#